data_7e895a12552396f5a1418d75607305e7
#
_entry.id   7e895a12552396f5a1418d75607305e7
#
_cell.length_a   1.000
_cell.length_b   1.000
_cell.length_c   1.000
_cell.angle_alpha   90.00
_cell.angle_beta   90.00
_cell.angle_gamma   90.00
#
_symmetry.space_group_name_H-M   'P 1'
#
loop_
_entity.id
_entity.type
_entity.pdbx_description
1 polymer ?
#
loop_
_entity_poly.entity_id
_entity_poly.type
_entity_poly.pdbx_seq_one_letter_code
_entity_poly.pdbx_strand_id
1 'polypeptide(L)'
;MILVLFNCIKNDKIILMDITENHSNVDEIYGNIWECLNKGVNDRFSDYHTFSLATSSKNIAEIRTVVLRGYDREKQSIIFHTNNLTNKINEIQDNPNVGALFYDRKAKIQIRCNGDAVINNMDQYCEERWNKMSAQSQECYYQNISPGENIEHPEIVENKRENKLSENFTVVTINISKIDWLYLSSTGHTRVKFLKNNGFTGQWIAP
;
A
#
# COMPACT_ATOMS: atom_id res chain seq x y z
N MET A 1 -10.80 -20.90 43.45
CA MET A 1 -9.80 -20.03 42.84
C MET A 1 -9.51 -20.52 41.41
N ILE A 2 -10.54 -20.51 40.58
CA ILE A 2 -10.43 -20.83 39.11
C ILE A 2 -11.61 -20.08 38.46
N LEU A 3 -11.47 -18.78 38.21
CA LEU A 3 -12.48 -18.00 37.46
C LEU A 3 -11.93 -16.69 36.87
N VAL A 4 -10.70 -16.65 36.38
CA VAL A 4 -10.15 -15.42 35.80
C VAL A 4 -9.52 -15.62 34.40
N LEU A 5 -9.51 -16.83 33.84
CA LEU A 5 -8.79 -17.10 32.58
C LEU A 5 -9.68 -17.29 31.34
N PHE A 6 -10.98 -16.99 31.40
CA PHE A 6 -11.88 -17.20 30.27
C PHE A 6 -12.38 -15.93 29.54
N ASN A 7 -12.01 -14.74 29.99
CA ASN A 7 -12.53 -13.48 29.40
C ASN A 7 -11.60 -12.79 28.40
N CYS A 8 -10.38 -13.29 28.16
CA CYS A 8 -9.44 -12.63 27.23
C CYS A 8 -9.49 -13.20 25.79
N ILE A 9 -10.13 -14.36 25.61
CA ILE A 9 -10.16 -15.04 24.28
C ILE A 9 -11.44 -14.70 23.48
N LYS A 10 -12.44 -14.09 24.12
CA LYS A 10 -13.70 -13.74 23.43
C LYS A 10 -13.64 -12.46 22.60
N ASN A 11 -12.77 -11.51 22.94
CA ASN A 11 -12.72 -10.22 22.23
C ASN A 11 -12.00 -10.30 20.86
N ASP A 12 -10.96 -11.13 20.73
CA ASP A 12 -10.23 -11.23 19.45
C ASP A 12 -11.02 -11.99 18.37
N LYS A 13 -11.94 -12.87 18.76
CA LYS A 13 -12.80 -13.59 17.81
C LYS A 13 -13.98 -12.74 17.31
N ILE A 14 -14.45 -11.81 18.12
CA ILE A 14 -15.58 -10.93 17.77
C ILE A 14 -15.14 -9.88 16.75
N ILE A 15 -13.94 -9.30 16.89
CA ILE A 15 -13.40 -8.31 15.94
C ILE A 15 -13.08 -8.94 14.56
N LEU A 16 -12.68 -10.20 14.51
CA LEU A 16 -12.44 -10.91 13.25
C LEU A 16 -13.72 -11.38 12.53
N MET A 17 -14.82 -11.56 13.24
CA MET A 17 -16.12 -11.92 12.63
C MET A 17 -16.85 -10.71 12.02
N ASP A 18 -16.73 -9.51 12.62
CA ASP A 18 -17.45 -8.32 12.14
C ASP A 18 -16.92 -7.79 10.80
N ILE A 19 -15.65 -8.01 10.45
CA ILE A 19 -15.10 -7.57 9.17
C ILE A 19 -15.59 -8.45 8.00
N THR A 20 -16.08 -9.67 8.28
CA THR A 20 -16.44 -10.65 7.25
C THR A 20 -17.95 -10.79 6.99
N GLU A 21 -18.82 -10.26 7.84
CA GLU A 21 -20.26 -10.56 7.77
C GLU A 21 -21.16 -9.42 7.23
N ASN A 22 -20.69 -8.18 7.15
CA ASN A 22 -21.57 -7.07 6.69
C ASN A 22 -21.11 -6.44 5.37
N HIS A 23 -21.17 -7.22 4.29
CA HIS A 23 -20.91 -6.73 2.92
C HIS A 23 -22.14 -6.11 2.26
N SER A 24 -23.15 -5.71 3.03
CA SER A 24 -24.40 -5.14 2.53
C SER A 24 -24.49 -3.62 2.71
N ASN A 25 -23.61 -3.01 3.52
CA ASN A 25 -23.56 -1.58 3.77
C ASN A 25 -22.34 -0.94 3.12
N VAL A 26 -22.57 -0.03 2.19
CA VAL A 26 -21.53 0.63 1.41
C VAL A 26 -20.61 1.52 2.28
N ASP A 27 -21.17 2.22 3.26
CA ASP A 27 -20.42 3.12 4.14
C ASP A 27 -19.51 2.33 5.11
N GLU A 28 -19.99 1.19 5.58
CA GLU A 28 -19.18 0.27 6.38
C GLU A 28 -18.02 -0.32 5.56
N ILE A 29 -18.27 -0.74 4.31
CA ILE A 29 -17.22 -1.20 3.39
C ILE A 29 -16.16 -0.13 3.20
N TYR A 30 -16.59 1.13 3.00
CA TYR A 30 -15.65 2.24 2.87
C TYR A 30 -14.81 2.47 4.12
N GLY A 31 -15.42 2.42 5.30
CA GLY A 31 -14.72 2.47 6.58
C GLY A 31 -13.68 1.34 6.71
N ASN A 32 -14.11 0.11 6.44
CA ASN A 32 -13.29 -1.10 6.55
C ASN A 32 -12.08 -1.08 5.59
N ILE A 33 -12.19 -0.48 4.39
CA ILE A 33 -11.06 -0.30 3.48
C ILE A 33 -9.92 0.46 4.19
N TRP A 34 -10.23 1.57 4.87
CA TRP A 34 -9.22 2.38 5.55
C TRP A 34 -8.67 1.69 6.80
N GLU A 35 -9.47 0.89 7.50
CA GLU A 35 -9.01 0.05 8.61
C GLU A 35 -8.04 -1.04 8.13
N CYS A 36 -8.32 -1.67 6.98
CA CYS A 36 -7.41 -2.61 6.34
C CYS A 36 -6.06 -1.95 5.98
N LEU A 37 -6.10 -0.76 5.40
CA LEU A 37 -4.88 0.01 5.09
C LEU A 37 -4.13 0.41 6.35
N ASN A 38 -4.83 0.83 7.41
CA ASN A 38 -4.21 1.10 8.71
C ASN A 38 -3.50 -0.14 9.27
N LYS A 39 -4.15 -1.30 9.22
CA LYS A 39 -3.54 -2.55 9.62
C LYS A 39 -2.30 -2.87 8.78
N GLY A 40 -2.36 -2.65 7.46
CA GLY A 40 -1.23 -2.86 6.55
C GLY A 40 -0.01 -2.00 6.87
N VAL A 41 -0.21 -0.76 7.34
CA VAL A 41 0.89 0.11 7.77
C VAL A 41 1.52 -0.37 9.07
N ASN A 42 0.72 -0.84 10.03
CA ASN A 42 1.15 -1.13 11.40
C ASN A 42 1.55 -2.58 11.65
N ASP A 43 1.09 -3.52 10.83
CA ASP A 43 1.36 -4.96 10.96
C ASP A 43 2.00 -5.52 9.68
N ARG A 44 3.29 -5.86 9.77
CA ARG A 44 4.07 -6.44 8.65
C ARG A 44 3.55 -7.82 8.18
N PHE A 45 2.73 -8.49 8.96
CA PHE A 45 2.14 -9.79 8.62
C PHE A 45 0.74 -9.66 8.01
N SER A 46 0.21 -8.44 7.94
CA SER A 46 -1.07 -8.17 7.28
C SER A 46 -0.94 -8.38 5.77
N ASP A 47 -1.95 -9.00 5.15
CA ASP A 47 -2.06 -9.11 3.69
C ASP A 47 -2.12 -7.73 3.00
N TYR A 48 -2.46 -6.67 3.75
CA TYR A 48 -2.46 -5.28 3.27
C TYR A 48 -1.12 -4.55 3.46
N HIS A 49 -0.09 -5.21 4.04
CA HIS A 49 1.23 -4.59 4.24
C HIS A 49 1.95 -4.31 2.93
N THR A 50 1.71 -5.14 1.93
CA THR A 50 2.26 -4.98 0.59
C THR A 50 1.15 -4.89 -0.45
N PHE A 51 1.45 -4.25 -1.57
CA PHE A 51 0.52 -4.21 -2.70
C PHE A 51 1.26 -4.31 -4.03
N SER A 52 0.54 -4.80 -5.04
CA SER A 52 1.01 -4.75 -6.42
C SER A 52 0.80 -3.35 -6.97
N LEU A 53 1.90 -2.68 -7.29
CA LEU A 53 1.90 -1.38 -7.97
C LEU A 53 2.01 -1.61 -9.47
N ALA A 54 1.04 -1.12 -10.22
CA ALA A 54 1.05 -1.07 -11.67
C ALA A 54 1.37 0.36 -12.14
N THR A 55 2.35 0.48 -13.04
CA THR A 55 2.73 1.70 -13.74
C THR A 55 2.72 1.44 -15.24
N SER A 56 2.69 2.48 -16.05
CA SER A 56 2.81 2.33 -17.51
C SER A 56 3.62 3.48 -18.09
N SER A 57 4.53 3.15 -18.99
CA SER A 57 5.30 4.10 -19.78
C SER A 57 5.46 3.53 -21.19
N LYS A 58 5.38 4.38 -22.21
CA LYS A 58 5.54 3.98 -23.63
C LYS A 58 4.63 2.82 -24.06
N ASN A 59 3.40 2.75 -23.51
CA ASN A 59 2.42 1.67 -23.72
C ASN A 59 2.86 0.30 -23.18
N ILE A 60 3.85 0.25 -22.31
CA ILE A 60 4.27 -0.98 -21.62
C ILE A 60 3.74 -0.88 -20.18
N ALA A 61 3.03 -1.91 -19.73
CA ALA A 61 2.57 -2.04 -18.36
C ALA A 61 3.61 -2.80 -17.54
N GLU A 62 3.99 -2.23 -16.40
CA GLU A 62 4.91 -2.84 -15.45
C GLU A 62 4.21 -3.04 -14.11
N ILE A 63 4.49 -4.18 -13.45
CA ILE A 63 3.90 -4.50 -12.15
C ILE A 63 4.98 -5.02 -11.19
N ARG A 64 4.93 -4.58 -9.94
CA ARG A 64 5.82 -5.05 -8.86
C ARG A 64 5.15 -4.90 -7.50
N THR A 65 5.65 -5.64 -6.52
CA THR A 65 5.21 -5.49 -5.13
C THR A 65 5.98 -4.34 -4.48
N VAL A 66 5.26 -3.50 -3.74
CA VAL A 66 5.82 -2.45 -2.89
C VAL A 66 5.18 -2.50 -1.49
N VAL A 67 5.85 -1.91 -0.50
CA VAL A 67 5.40 -1.91 0.89
C VAL A 67 4.57 -0.67 1.17
N LEU A 68 3.38 -0.84 1.73
CA LEU A 68 2.54 0.27 2.21
C LEU A 68 3.22 0.91 3.43
N ARG A 69 3.56 2.20 3.33
CA ARG A 69 4.27 2.97 4.37
C ARG A 69 3.42 4.04 5.03
N GLY A 70 2.24 4.28 4.50
CA GLY A 70 1.30 5.24 5.07
C GLY A 70 0.02 5.33 4.26
N TYR A 71 -0.97 5.95 4.86
CA TYR A 71 -2.22 6.35 4.21
C TYR A 71 -2.70 7.66 4.83
N ASP A 72 -3.56 8.36 4.12
CA ASP A 72 -4.27 9.54 4.60
C ASP A 72 -5.72 9.44 4.10
N ARG A 73 -6.65 9.18 5.03
CA ARG A 73 -8.06 9.03 4.70
C ARG A 73 -8.71 10.34 4.25
N GLU A 74 -8.29 11.47 4.81
CA GLU A 74 -8.85 12.77 4.47
C GLU A 74 -8.42 13.23 3.07
N LYS A 75 -7.14 13.01 2.75
CA LYS A 75 -6.57 13.30 1.42
C LYS A 75 -6.80 12.19 0.41
N GLN A 76 -7.37 11.05 0.85
CA GLN A 76 -7.60 9.89 -0.01
C GLN A 76 -6.31 9.42 -0.68
N SER A 77 -5.27 9.15 0.11
CA SER A 77 -3.98 8.78 -0.43
C SER A 77 -3.32 7.60 0.29
N ILE A 78 -2.46 6.90 -0.43
CA ILE A 78 -1.56 5.86 0.09
C ILE A 78 -0.12 6.21 -0.26
N ILE A 79 0.82 5.72 0.54
CA ILE A 79 2.22 6.12 0.48
C ILE A 79 3.10 4.88 0.48
N PHE A 80 4.11 4.88 -0.40
CA PHE A 80 5.19 3.90 -0.35
C PHE A 80 6.55 4.59 -0.50
N HIS A 81 7.62 3.89 -0.11
CA HIS A 81 8.99 4.36 -0.29
C HIS A 81 9.68 3.53 -1.37
N THR A 82 10.57 4.16 -2.11
CA THR A 82 11.35 3.49 -3.16
C THR A 82 12.72 4.14 -3.33
N ASN A 83 13.60 3.46 -4.05
CA ASN A 83 14.86 4.06 -4.48
C ASN A 83 14.63 4.91 -5.74
N ASN A 84 15.18 6.13 -5.75
CA ASN A 84 15.06 7.11 -6.82
C ASN A 84 15.59 6.61 -8.18
N LEU A 85 16.54 5.71 -8.15
CA LEU A 85 17.18 5.15 -9.35
C LEU A 85 16.38 4.01 -10.01
N THR A 86 15.22 3.63 -9.45
CA THR A 86 14.41 2.53 -10.00
C THR A 86 13.60 2.97 -11.21
N ASN A 87 13.41 2.06 -12.19
CA ASN A 87 12.64 2.33 -13.41
C ASN A 87 11.24 2.89 -13.16
N LYS A 88 10.58 2.47 -12.06
CA LYS A 88 9.25 2.96 -11.70
C LYS A 88 9.18 4.48 -11.49
N ILE A 89 10.29 5.11 -11.10
CA ILE A 89 10.35 6.58 -10.98
C ILE A 89 10.24 7.22 -12.36
N ASN A 90 11.00 6.75 -13.34
CA ASN A 90 10.91 7.24 -14.71
C ASN A 90 9.52 6.95 -15.31
N GLU A 91 8.96 5.78 -15.06
CA GLU A 91 7.62 5.39 -15.51
C GLU A 91 6.53 6.32 -14.94
N ILE A 92 6.61 6.67 -13.65
CA ILE A 92 5.67 7.60 -12.99
C ILE A 92 5.89 9.03 -13.50
N GLN A 93 7.12 9.46 -13.78
CA GLN A 93 7.39 10.77 -14.37
C GLN A 93 6.82 10.89 -15.78
N ASP A 94 6.91 9.82 -16.59
CA ASP A 94 6.32 9.78 -17.92
C ASP A 94 4.78 9.73 -17.86
N ASN A 95 4.24 8.95 -16.93
CA ASN A 95 2.80 8.79 -16.74
C ASN A 95 2.46 8.60 -15.25
N PRO A 96 1.92 9.63 -14.58
CA PRO A 96 1.62 9.55 -13.16
C PRO A 96 0.42 8.64 -12.82
N ASN A 97 -0.36 8.20 -13.82
CA ASN A 97 -1.50 7.31 -13.58
C ASN A 97 -1.03 5.92 -13.17
N VAL A 98 -1.41 5.50 -11.99
CA VAL A 98 -0.99 4.21 -11.39
C VAL A 98 -2.18 3.42 -10.88
N GLY A 99 -1.96 2.10 -10.74
CA GLY A 99 -2.86 1.18 -10.09
C GLY A 99 -2.21 0.54 -8.88
N ALA A 100 -2.97 0.38 -7.80
CA ALA A 100 -2.57 -0.38 -6.62
C ALA A 100 -3.58 -1.50 -6.39
N LEU A 101 -3.09 -2.73 -6.16
CA LEU A 101 -3.90 -3.90 -5.86
C LEU A 101 -3.48 -4.50 -4.54
N PHE A 102 -4.40 -4.56 -3.58
CA PHE A 102 -4.32 -5.34 -2.36
C PHE A 102 -5.23 -6.56 -2.46
N TYR A 103 -4.80 -7.67 -1.90
CA TYR A 103 -5.61 -8.88 -1.85
C TYR A 103 -5.42 -9.62 -0.52
N ASP A 104 -6.49 -9.70 0.27
CA ASP A 104 -6.55 -10.52 1.46
C ASP A 104 -7.10 -11.90 1.08
N ARG A 105 -6.21 -12.90 1.11
CA ARG A 105 -6.55 -14.27 0.74
C ARG A 105 -7.53 -14.92 1.72
N LYS A 106 -7.46 -14.56 3.01
CA LYS A 106 -8.31 -15.16 4.05
C LYS A 106 -9.71 -14.57 4.02
N ALA A 107 -9.78 -13.24 3.97
CA ALA A 107 -11.04 -12.51 3.85
C ALA A 107 -11.63 -12.60 2.43
N LYS A 108 -10.84 -13.02 1.42
CA LYS A 108 -11.22 -13.04 0.00
C LYS A 108 -11.63 -11.66 -0.52
N ILE A 109 -11.00 -10.62 -0.01
CA ILE A 109 -11.26 -9.22 -0.35
C ILE A 109 -10.14 -8.72 -1.25
N GLN A 110 -10.53 -8.13 -2.38
CA GLN A 110 -9.65 -7.40 -3.28
C GLN A 110 -9.98 -5.91 -3.21
N ILE A 111 -8.95 -5.08 -3.02
CA ILE A 111 -9.06 -3.62 -3.08
C ILE A 111 -8.15 -3.13 -4.21
N ARG A 112 -8.74 -2.50 -5.22
CA ARG A 112 -8.01 -1.84 -6.31
C ARG A 112 -8.16 -0.34 -6.18
N CYS A 113 -7.05 0.36 -6.18
CA CYS A 113 -7.03 1.82 -6.21
C CYS A 113 -6.41 2.28 -7.54
N ASN A 114 -7.02 3.27 -8.17
CA ASN A 114 -6.40 4.03 -9.26
C ASN A 114 -6.21 5.46 -8.79
N GLY A 115 -5.16 6.12 -9.27
CA GLY A 115 -4.86 7.48 -8.89
C GLY A 115 -3.62 8.02 -9.56
N ASP A 116 -3.24 9.24 -9.18
CA ASP A 116 -2.05 9.92 -9.67
C ASP A 116 -0.95 9.87 -8.62
N ALA A 117 0.22 9.38 -9.02
CA ALA A 117 1.40 9.29 -8.17
C ALA A 117 2.17 10.62 -8.19
N VAL A 118 2.54 11.11 -7.01
CA VAL A 118 3.40 12.27 -6.79
C VAL A 118 4.71 11.80 -6.17
N ILE A 119 5.83 12.20 -6.75
CA ILE A 119 7.18 11.84 -6.32
C ILE A 119 7.73 12.99 -5.47
N ASN A 120 8.20 12.66 -4.27
CA ASN A 120 8.95 13.54 -3.39
C ASN A 120 10.36 12.96 -3.20
N ASN A 121 11.39 13.79 -3.39
CA ASN A 121 12.79 13.42 -3.20
C ASN A 121 13.56 14.64 -2.64
N MET A 122 14.40 14.41 -1.62
CA MET A 122 15.25 15.43 -1.01
C MET A 122 14.52 16.68 -0.46
N ASP A 123 13.26 16.56 -0.12
CA ASP A 123 12.44 17.62 0.48
C ASP A 123 12.16 17.35 1.98
N GLN A 124 11.54 18.32 2.64
CA GLN A 124 11.18 18.20 4.06
C GLN A 124 10.28 16.98 4.34
N TYR A 125 9.38 16.63 3.42
CA TYR A 125 8.51 15.48 3.58
C TYR A 125 9.28 14.16 3.56
N CYS A 126 10.30 14.04 2.69
CA CYS A 126 11.22 12.93 2.70
C CYS A 126 12.04 12.87 3.99
N GLU A 127 12.55 14.00 4.47
CA GLU A 127 13.31 14.05 5.71
C GLU A 127 12.51 13.62 6.94
N GLU A 128 11.26 14.07 7.05
CA GLU A 128 10.34 13.64 8.12
C GLU A 128 10.07 12.13 8.09
N ARG A 129 9.94 11.53 6.90
CA ARG A 129 9.74 10.09 6.72
C ARG A 129 11.02 9.31 7.00
N TRP A 130 12.15 9.82 6.53
CA TRP A 130 13.46 9.23 6.76
C TRP A 130 13.80 9.09 8.24
N ASN A 131 13.58 10.15 9.01
CA ASN A 131 13.88 10.20 10.44
C ASN A 131 13.00 9.24 11.29
N LYS A 132 11.87 8.78 10.75
CA LYS A 132 11.01 7.77 11.37
C LYS A 132 11.39 6.33 11.02
N MET A 133 12.32 6.13 10.08
CA MET A 133 12.74 4.79 9.66
C MET A 133 13.80 4.23 10.61
N SER A 134 13.80 2.90 10.79
CA SER A 134 14.91 2.23 11.46
C SER A 134 16.19 2.33 10.63
N ALA A 135 17.33 2.31 11.31
CA ALA A 135 18.64 2.32 10.67
C ALA A 135 18.79 1.22 9.60
N GLN A 136 18.30 0.01 9.90
CA GLN A 136 18.32 -1.12 8.97
C GLN A 136 17.47 -0.83 7.70
N SER A 137 16.31 -0.15 7.85
CA SER A 137 15.48 0.21 6.70
C SER A 137 16.08 1.33 5.85
N GLN A 138 16.96 2.15 6.42
CA GLN A 138 17.68 3.21 5.70
C GLN A 138 18.83 2.64 4.85
N GLU A 139 19.44 1.54 5.25
CA GLU A 139 20.62 0.96 4.58
C GLU A 139 20.38 0.63 3.12
N CYS A 140 19.19 0.17 2.74
CA CYS A 140 18.88 -0.19 1.35
C CYS A 140 18.89 1.00 0.38
N TYR A 141 18.94 2.23 0.87
CA TYR A 141 19.00 3.44 0.05
C TYR A 141 20.43 3.97 -0.17
N TYR A 142 21.45 3.31 0.41
CA TYR A 142 22.86 3.68 0.24
C TYR A 142 23.62 2.70 -0.68
N GLN A 143 22.90 1.95 -1.49
CA GLN A 143 23.51 1.04 -2.45
C GLN A 143 24.33 1.79 -3.50
N ASN A 144 25.51 1.25 -3.82
CA ASN A 144 26.43 1.79 -4.83
C ASN A 144 26.02 1.47 -6.27
N ILE A 145 25.05 0.57 -6.47
CA ILE A 145 24.58 0.10 -7.79
C ILE A 145 23.07 0.37 -7.89
N SER A 146 22.64 0.85 -9.06
CA SER A 146 21.22 1.14 -9.31
C SER A 146 20.39 -0.16 -9.34
N PRO A 147 19.21 -0.18 -8.68
CA PRO A 147 18.32 -1.33 -8.74
C PRO A 147 17.92 -1.66 -10.19
N GLY A 148 18.13 -2.93 -10.59
CA GLY A 148 17.85 -3.41 -11.94
C GLY A 148 19.04 -3.32 -12.90
N GLU A 149 20.19 -2.83 -12.46
CA GLU A 149 21.44 -2.85 -13.23
C GLU A 149 22.00 -4.28 -13.34
N ASN A 150 22.60 -4.59 -14.49
CA ASN A 150 23.27 -5.88 -14.69
C ASN A 150 24.54 -5.95 -13.85
N ILE A 151 24.67 -6.97 -13.05
CA ILE A 151 25.81 -7.24 -12.19
C ILE A 151 26.35 -8.64 -12.45
N GLU A 152 27.66 -8.83 -12.33
CA GLU A 152 28.29 -10.14 -12.50
C GLU A 152 27.97 -11.08 -11.31
N HIS A 153 27.96 -10.54 -10.09
CA HIS A 153 27.68 -11.30 -8.87
C HIS A 153 27.01 -10.44 -7.79
N PRO A 154 26.04 -10.97 -7.01
CA PRO A 154 25.32 -10.18 -5.98
C PRO A 154 26.22 -9.54 -4.91
N GLU A 155 27.40 -10.11 -4.62
CA GLU A 155 28.33 -9.63 -3.60
C GLU A 155 28.99 -8.29 -3.94
N ILE A 156 28.89 -7.80 -5.17
CA ILE A 156 29.43 -6.48 -5.55
C ILE A 156 28.55 -5.31 -5.09
N VAL A 157 27.32 -5.60 -4.63
CA VAL A 157 26.40 -4.58 -4.11
C VAL A 157 26.81 -4.25 -2.68
N GLU A 158 27.32 -3.05 -2.48
CA GLU A 158 27.71 -2.54 -1.17
C GLU A 158 26.74 -1.48 -0.69
N ASN A 159 26.50 -1.45 0.63
CA ASN A 159 25.74 -0.41 1.31
C ASN A 159 26.70 0.47 2.13
N LYS A 160 26.97 1.70 1.67
CA LYS A 160 27.81 2.66 2.39
C LYS A 160 26.92 3.65 3.16
N ARG A 161 26.50 3.24 4.35
CA ARG A 161 25.62 4.05 5.20
C ARG A 161 26.28 5.37 5.58
N GLU A 162 25.52 6.46 5.39
CA GLU A 162 25.85 7.79 5.88
C GLU A 162 24.81 8.22 6.94
N ASN A 163 25.18 9.17 7.82
CA ASN A 163 24.28 9.70 8.85
C ASN A 163 23.46 10.91 8.33
N LYS A 164 22.93 10.81 7.10
CA LYS A 164 22.11 11.84 6.45
C LYS A 164 21.02 11.21 5.61
N LEU A 165 20.07 12.00 5.15
CA LEU A 165 19.09 11.57 4.14
C LEU A 165 19.82 11.13 2.85
N SER A 166 19.51 9.92 2.39
CA SER A 166 20.04 9.42 1.10
C SER A 166 19.34 10.09 -0.07
N GLU A 167 20.09 10.52 -1.09
CA GLU A 167 19.57 11.03 -2.36
C GLU A 167 18.73 10.00 -3.11
N ASN A 168 18.97 8.72 -2.82
CA ASN A 168 18.20 7.61 -3.40
C ASN A 168 16.86 7.37 -2.69
N PHE A 169 16.62 7.97 -1.52
CA PHE A 169 15.36 7.79 -0.81
C PHE A 169 14.26 8.66 -1.43
N THR A 170 13.20 8.03 -1.83
CA THR A 170 12.05 8.68 -2.48
C THR A 170 10.76 8.23 -1.82
N VAL A 171 9.89 9.19 -1.54
CA VAL A 171 8.53 8.97 -1.08
C VAL A 171 7.58 9.18 -2.25
N VAL A 172 6.73 8.19 -2.50
CA VAL A 172 5.69 8.30 -3.52
C VAL A 172 4.33 8.27 -2.85
N THR A 173 3.52 9.30 -3.13
CA THR A 173 2.14 9.41 -2.67
C THR A 173 1.21 9.17 -3.85
N ILE A 174 0.30 8.20 -3.74
CA ILE A 174 -0.76 7.95 -4.71
C ILE A 174 -2.01 8.64 -4.23
N ASN A 175 -2.44 9.70 -4.93
CA ASN A 175 -3.70 10.38 -4.70
C ASN A 175 -4.81 9.58 -5.39
N ILE A 176 -5.63 8.92 -4.61
CA ILE A 176 -6.64 7.98 -5.10
C ILE A 176 -7.80 8.75 -5.77
N SER A 177 -8.13 8.38 -6.98
CA SER A 177 -9.29 8.88 -7.72
C SER A 177 -10.43 7.88 -7.79
N LYS A 178 -10.11 6.58 -7.61
CA LYS A 178 -11.08 5.48 -7.64
C LYS A 178 -10.64 4.37 -6.70
N ILE A 179 -11.60 3.82 -5.96
CA ILE A 179 -11.46 2.55 -5.23
C ILE A 179 -12.49 1.58 -5.80
N ASP A 180 -12.08 0.33 -6.01
CA ASP A 180 -12.91 -0.77 -6.48
C ASP A 180 -12.70 -1.94 -5.51
N TRP A 181 -13.70 -2.19 -4.69
CA TRP A 181 -13.70 -3.23 -3.68
C TRP A 181 -14.51 -4.43 -4.18
N LEU A 182 -13.95 -5.63 -4.06
CA LEU A 182 -14.55 -6.88 -4.49
C LEU A 182 -14.39 -7.95 -3.41
N TYR A 183 -15.51 -8.53 -2.98
CA TYR A 183 -15.56 -9.73 -2.15
C TYR A 183 -15.82 -10.96 -3.02
N LEU A 184 -14.93 -11.94 -2.92
CA LEU A 184 -14.99 -13.19 -3.69
C LEU A 184 -15.68 -14.28 -2.85
N SER A 185 -16.95 -14.54 -3.10
CA SER A 185 -17.73 -15.58 -2.43
C SER A 185 -18.17 -16.69 -3.37
N SER A 186 -18.21 -17.93 -2.88
CA SER A 186 -18.77 -19.07 -3.61
C SER A 186 -20.29 -19.01 -3.78
N THR A 187 -20.96 -18.18 -2.98
CA THR A 187 -22.42 -17.98 -3.01
C THR A 187 -22.84 -16.74 -3.79
N GLY A 188 -21.90 -16.01 -4.35
CA GLY A 188 -22.11 -14.77 -5.10
C GLY A 188 -21.10 -13.69 -4.70
N HIS A 189 -20.46 -13.08 -5.68
CA HIS A 189 -19.52 -11.99 -5.45
C HIS A 189 -20.27 -10.69 -5.16
N THR A 190 -19.63 -9.83 -4.37
CA THR A 190 -20.16 -8.49 -4.07
C THR A 190 -19.11 -7.46 -4.44
N ARG A 191 -19.50 -6.40 -5.16
CA ARG A 191 -18.56 -5.39 -5.66
C ARG A 191 -19.10 -3.97 -5.51
N VAL A 192 -18.26 -3.08 -5.01
CA VAL A 192 -18.57 -1.66 -4.82
C VAL A 192 -17.48 -0.80 -5.46
N LYS A 193 -17.88 0.28 -6.07
CA LYS A 193 -16.99 1.28 -6.63
C LYS A 193 -17.19 2.62 -5.91
N PHE A 194 -16.09 3.31 -5.59
CA PHE A 194 -16.04 4.64 -5.01
C PHE A 194 -15.23 5.54 -5.94
N LEU A 195 -15.74 6.71 -6.26
CA LEU A 195 -15.09 7.64 -7.19
C LEU A 195 -14.91 9.02 -6.54
N LYS A 196 -13.77 9.65 -6.78
CA LYS A 196 -13.46 10.99 -6.26
C LYS A 196 -14.46 12.05 -6.73
N ASN A 197 -14.92 11.97 -7.99
CA ASN A 197 -15.84 12.94 -8.59
C ASN A 197 -17.25 12.95 -7.97
N ASN A 198 -17.62 11.92 -7.20
CA ASN A 198 -18.87 11.86 -6.44
C ASN A 198 -18.64 11.87 -4.92
N GLY A 199 -17.47 12.36 -4.45
CA GLY A 199 -17.13 12.42 -3.04
C GLY A 199 -16.92 11.05 -2.40
N PHE A 200 -16.52 10.04 -3.16
CA PHE A 200 -16.37 8.64 -2.73
C PHE A 200 -17.65 8.02 -2.16
N THR A 201 -18.80 8.49 -2.62
CA THR A 201 -20.07 7.80 -2.38
C THR A 201 -20.03 6.46 -3.10
N GLY A 202 -20.29 5.37 -2.40
CA GLY A 202 -20.19 4.04 -2.96
C GLY A 202 -21.36 3.68 -3.88
N GLN A 203 -21.07 2.93 -4.92
CA GLN A 203 -22.02 2.43 -5.90
C GLN A 203 -21.82 0.93 -6.09
N TRP A 204 -22.88 0.15 -5.89
CA TRP A 204 -22.89 -1.26 -6.26
C TRP A 204 -22.71 -1.42 -7.76
N ILE A 205 -21.85 -2.36 -8.14
CA ILE A 205 -21.64 -2.72 -9.54
C ILE A 205 -21.63 -4.24 -9.69
N ALA A 206 -21.92 -4.74 -10.88
CA ALA A 206 -21.80 -6.16 -11.17
C ALA A 206 -20.35 -6.63 -10.92
N PRO A 207 -20.16 -7.79 -10.28
CA PRO A 207 -18.85 -8.32 -9.98
C PRO A 207 -18.09 -8.82 -11.21
#